data_39b3a6b27a722ec56689dd41da5629bf
#
_entry.id   39b3a6b27a722ec56689dd41da5629bf
#
_cell.length_a   1.000
_cell.length_b   1.000
_cell.length_c   1.000
_cell.angle_alpha   90.00
_cell.angle_beta   90.00
_cell.angle_gamma   90.00
#
_symmetry.space_group_name_H-M   'P 1'
#
loop_
_entity.id
_entity.type
_entity.pdbx_description
1 polymer ?
#
loop_
_entity_poly.entity_id
_entity_poly.type
_entity_poly.pdbx_seq_one_letter_code
_entity_poly.pdbx_strand_id
1 'polypeptide(L)'
;MLAALSVSAANFVFHGNVSDDMLDVANWYEVSGTPDVWSIPINNGADWTFSAASRLPTAGDTVGIARYKYGTDSQILLPPSDKYIGVSASIGKVVIGEGSSRNNTIWIGSDGHAGEDFTLTMDSYGGGSYQNATNNFYINPDASQNSYSIKVLGDTYLTNDTHNWGSLITRALDRIEIKDLKLTFQKVFFNTYAKSYYISGSVNMNYETNADNDNNTIPANKWTVYVPQNALTLDAPLIRIDGNLKRADQFDMLSEIVFDFNWGYEDYAPGEYTLLSVGGDIIGFDDGGISIMGIDETKWSLEWKGNDLVLVGVPEPANVAAVLGALALAAVAYARRRK
;
A
#
# COMPACT_ATOMS: atom_id res chain seq x y z
N MET A 1 -28.71 -31.57 -6.02
CA MET A 1 -28.42 -30.31 -5.32
C MET A 1 -27.36 -30.61 -4.26
N LEU A 2 -26.10 -30.37 -4.53
CA LEU A 2 -25.06 -30.48 -3.51
C LEU A 2 -25.21 -29.26 -2.61
N ALA A 3 -25.50 -29.45 -1.34
CA ALA A 3 -25.41 -28.41 -0.34
C ALA A 3 -23.92 -28.02 -0.24
N ALA A 4 -23.61 -26.79 -0.57
CA ALA A 4 -22.29 -26.24 -0.25
C ALA A 4 -22.16 -26.29 1.27
N LEU A 5 -21.28 -27.14 1.77
CA LEU A 5 -20.86 -27.10 3.17
C LEU A 5 -20.24 -25.72 3.41
N SER A 6 -20.95 -24.86 4.11
CA SER A 6 -20.38 -23.61 4.58
C SER A 6 -19.29 -23.98 5.59
N VAL A 7 -18.05 -23.85 5.17
CA VAL A 7 -16.92 -23.92 6.11
C VAL A 7 -17.06 -22.74 7.05
N SER A 8 -17.16 -23.01 8.34
CA SER A 8 -17.18 -21.95 9.36
C SER A 8 -15.87 -21.19 9.30
N ALA A 9 -15.93 -19.87 9.40
CA ALA A 9 -14.75 -19.02 9.55
C ALA A 9 -13.90 -19.51 10.73
N ALA A 10 -12.60 -19.62 10.52
CA ALA A 10 -11.64 -20.09 11.50
C ALA A 10 -10.49 -19.08 11.64
N ASN A 11 -9.74 -19.22 12.71
CA ASN A 11 -8.57 -18.40 12.97
C ASN A 11 -7.32 -19.25 12.76
N PHE A 12 -6.38 -18.74 11.99
CA PHE A 12 -5.14 -19.40 11.65
C PHE A 12 -3.93 -18.57 12.06
N VAL A 13 -2.88 -19.27 12.45
CA VAL A 13 -1.58 -18.64 12.72
C VAL A 13 -0.51 -19.39 11.94
N PHE A 14 0.27 -18.64 11.17
CA PHE A 14 1.44 -19.19 10.48
C PHE A 14 2.58 -19.40 11.46
N HIS A 15 3.08 -20.62 11.56
CA HIS A 15 4.22 -20.96 12.42
C HIS A 15 5.49 -21.29 11.66
N GLY A 16 5.39 -21.79 10.42
CA GLY A 16 6.54 -22.05 9.57
C GLY A 16 7.55 -23.05 10.13
N ASN A 17 7.12 -24.01 10.95
CA ASN A 17 8.03 -24.99 11.56
C ASN A 17 8.50 -26.06 10.58
N VAL A 18 7.80 -26.26 9.47
CA VAL A 18 8.10 -27.25 8.44
C VAL A 18 8.85 -26.58 7.28
N SER A 19 8.36 -25.45 6.84
CA SER A 19 8.97 -24.62 5.80
C SER A 19 8.46 -23.18 5.91
N ASP A 20 8.92 -22.31 5.03
CA ASP A 20 8.47 -20.93 4.89
C ASP A 20 7.34 -20.75 3.86
N ASP A 21 6.88 -21.85 3.23
CA ASP A 21 5.77 -21.84 2.28
C ASP A 21 4.42 -21.67 2.98
N MET A 22 3.74 -20.55 2.70
CA MET A 22 2.41 -20.26 3.25
C MET A 22 1.30 -21.12 2.62
N LEU A 23 1.57 -21.84 1.54
CA LEU A 23 0.63 -22.74 0.89
C LEU A 23 0.80 -24.21 1.34
N ASP A 24 1.73 -24.48 2.26
CA ASP A 24 1.82 -25.76 2.94
C ASP A 24 0.98 -25.73 4.22
N VAL A 25 -0.07 -26.57 4.28
CA VAL A 25 -0.97 -26.65 5.43
C VAL A 25 -0.23 -27.03 6.72
N ALA A 26 0.86 -27.77 6.63
CA ALA A 26 1.67 -28.18 7.78
C ALA A 26 2.38 -27.01 8.48
N ASN A 27 2.38 -25.80 7.87
CA ASN A 27 2.93 -24.58 8.46
C ASN A 27 1.90 -23.77 9.25
N TRP A 28 0.68 -24.25 9.40
CA TRP A 28 -0.41 -23.54 10.05
C TRP A 28 -0.91 -24.23 11.29
N TYR A 29 -1.25 -23.43 12.29
CA TYR A 29 -2.12 -23.83 13.38
C TYR A 29 -3.50 -23.22 13.19
N GLU A 30 -4.54 -24.00 13.47
CA GLU A 30 -5.88 -23.51 13.74
C GLU A 30 -5.95 -23.12 15.22
N VAL A 31 -6.50 -21.92 15.50
CA VAL A 31 -6.51 -21.33 16.82
C VAL A 31 -7.93 -21.24 17.32
N SER A 32 -8.22 -21.83 18.48
CA SER A 32 -9.47 -21.57 19.19
C SER A 32 -9.34 -20.29 20.02
N GLY A 33 -10.31 -19.42 19.92
CA GLY A 33 -10.30 -18.07 20.47
C GLY A 33 -10.55 -17.04 19.38
N THR A 34 -10.89 -15.82 19.74
CA THR A 34 -11.12 -14.75 18.78
C THR A 34 -9.91 -13.83 18.86
N PRO A 35 -8.94 -13.92 17.92
CA PRO A 35 -7.94 -12.85 17.80
C PRO A 35 -8.71 -11.57 17.49
N ASP A 36 -8.49 -10.53 18.27
CA ASP A 36 -8.99 -9.22 17.91
C ASP A 36 -8.37 -8.83 16.56
N VAL A 37 -9.21 -8.39 15.64
CA VAL A 37 -8.81 -8.12 14.23
C VAL A 37 -7.69 -7.06 14.15
N TRP A 38 -7.51 -6.25 15.20
CA TRP A 38 -6.62 -5.09 15.21
C TRP A 38 -5.55 -5.14 16.29
N SER A 39 -5.72 -5.95 17.27
CA SER A 39 -4.73 -6.21 18.29
C SER A 39 -4.63 -7.71 18.46
N ILE A 40 -3.56 -8.31 18.00
CA ILE A 40 -3.20 -9.62 18.50
C ILE A 40 -2.45 -9.31 19.79
N PRO A 41 -3.10 -9.42 20.96
CA PRO A 41 -2.43 -9.09 22.21
C PRO A 41 -1.31 -10.10 22.40
N ILE A 42 -0.11 -9.62 22.38
CA ILE A 42 1.10 -10.38 22.69
C ILE A 42 0.96 -11.03 24.08
N ASN A 43 0.06 -10.56 24.89
CA ASN A 43 -0.04 -10.86 26.32
C ASN A 43 -1.30 -11.63 26.77
N ASN A 44 -2.27 -11.92 25.90
CA ASN A 44 -3.55 -12.50 26.33
C ASN A 44 -3.90 -13.85 25.69
N GLY A 45 -2.92 -14.59 25.19
CA GLY A 45 -3.13 -15.94 24.67
C GLY A 45 -3.26 -17.02 25.76
N ALA A 46 -3.56 -16.67 27.00
CA ALA A 46 -3.70 -17.64 28.09
C ALA A 46 -4.80 -18.69 27.81
N ASP A 47 -5.82 -18.30 27.03
CA ASP A 47 -6.95 -19.15 26.70
C ASP A 47 -6.94 -19.68 25.24
N TRP A 48 -5.86 -19.45 24.52
CA TRP A 48 -5.76 -19.93 23.13
C TRP A 48 -5.25 -21.37 23.09
N THR A 49 -5.94 -22.22 22.35
CA THR A 49 -5.45 -23.55 22.03
C THR A 49 -5.08 -23.62 20.56
N PHE A 50 -3.96 -24.26 20.29
CA PHE A 50 -3.42 -24.44 18.94
C PHE A 50 -3.56 -25.91 18.56
N SER A 51 -4.10 -26.16 17.38
CA SER A 51 -4.14 -27.47 16.76
C SER A 51 -3.54 -27.38 15.35
N ALA A 52 -2.96 -28.48 14.87
CA ALA A 52 -2.50 -28.52 13.49
C ALA A 52 -3.66 -28.21 12.55
N ALA A 53 -3.44 -27.31 11.59
CA ALA A 53 -4.46 -26.97 10.63
C ALA A 53 -4.81 -28.18 9.74
N SER A 54 -6.08 -28.34 9.45
CA SER A 54 -6.57 -29.40 8.55
C SER A 54 -6.72 -28.92 7.11
N ARG A 55 -6.66 -27.60 6.89
CA ARG A 55 -6.76 -26.93 5.60
C ARG A 55 -5.97 -25.64 5.58
N LEU A 56 -5.74 -25.09 4.41
CA LEU A 56 -5.22 -23.72 4.28
C LEU A 56 -6.29 -22.68 4.65
N PRO A 57 -5.87 -21.50 5.13
CA PRO A 57 -6.77 -20.36 5.25
C PRO A 57 -7.38 -19.99 3.90
N THR A 58 -8.64 -19.55 3.94
CA THR A 58 -9.40 -19.10 2.76
C THR A 58 -10.17 -17.82 3.09
N ALA A 59 -10.91 -17.29 2.12
CA ALA A 59 -11.81 -16.16 2.34
C ALA A 59 -12.74 -16.41 3.53
N GLY A 60 -12.94 -15.39 4.37
CA GLY A 60 -13.70 -15.45 5.61
C GLY A 60 -12.90 -15.83 6.85
N ASP A 61 -11.75 -16.48 6.70
CA ASP A 61 -10.87 -16.81 7.84
C ASP A 61 -10.09 -15.59 8.33
N THR A 62 -9.55 -15.68 9.55
CA THR A 62 -8.60 -14.71 10.09
C THR A 62 -7.20 -15.31 10.15
N VAL A 63 -6.22 -14.61 9.65
CA VAL A 63 -4.85 -15.10 9.45
C VAL A 63 -3.87 -14.21 10.18
N GLY A 64 -3.16 -14.79 11.13
CA GLY A 64 -2.05 -14.15 11.82
C GLY A 64 -0.70 -14.61 11.29
N ILE A 65 0.19 -13.68 10.97
CA ILE A 65 1.51 -13.98 10.40
C ILE A 65 2.68 -13.36 11.16
N ALA A 66 2.47 -12.99 12.41
CA ALA A 66 3.46 -12.36 13.26
C ALA A 66 3.91 -13.25 14.43
N ARG A 67 4.77 -12.69 15.28
CA ARG A 67 5.18 -13.31 16.53
C ARG A 67 4.02 -13.31 17.53
N TYR A 68 3.77 -14.46 18.16
CA TYR A 68 2.73 -14.60 19.18
C TYR A 68 3.31 -15.11 20.50
N LYS A 69 2.81 -14.58 21.61
CA LYS A 69 2.93 -15.19 22.93
C LYS A 69 1.65 -15.95 23.25
N TYR A 70 1.76 -17.15 23.76
CA TYR A 70 0.62 -17.97 24.12
C TYR A 70 0.89 -18.78 25.40
N GLY A 71 -0.18 -19.17 26.08
CA GLY A 71 -0.12 -19.96 27.30
C GLY A 71 0.33 -19.20 28.56
N THR A 72 0.18 -19.85 29.70
CA THR A 72 0.52 -19.31 31.02
C THR A 72 2.01 -19.05 31.23
N ASP A 73 2.87 -19.78 30.52
CA ASP A 73 4.32 -19.70 30.63
C ASP A 73 4.94 -18.75 29.60
N SER A 74 4.15 -17.89 28.99
CA SER A 74 4.63 -16.94 27.97
C SER A 74 5.40 -17.64 26.83
N GLN A 75 4.92 -18.77 26.38
CA GLN A 75 5.48 -19.43 25.21
C GLN A 75 5.39 -18.50 24.01
N ILE A 76 6.39 -18.55 23.15
CA ILE A 76 6.51 -17.65 22.02
C ILE A 76 6.50 -18.46 20.74
N LEU A 77 5.54 -18.20 19.87
CA LEU A 77 5.56 -18.64 18.49
C LEU A 77 6.34 -17.63 17.67
N LEU A 78 7.42 -18.08 17.02
CA LEU A 78 8.30 -17.25 16.19
C LEU A 78 8.30 -17.77 14.76
N PRO A 79 7.35 -17.33 13.92
CA PRO A 79 7.40 -17.71 12.51
C PRO A 79 8.65 -17.11 11.84
N PRO A 80 9.12 -17.70 10.74
CA PRO A 80 10.23 -17.14 9.96
C PRO A 80 9.90 -15.71 9.51
N SER A 81 10.94 -14.86 9.39
CA SER A 81 10.77 -13.50 8.86
C SER A 81 10.33 -13.52 7.40
N ASP A 82 10.94 -14.38 6.60
CA ASP A 82 10.60 -14.58 5.20
C ASP A 82 9.58 -15.70 5.05
N LYS A 83 8.55 -15.45 4.24
CA LYS A 83 7.46 -16.36 3.93
C LYS A 83 7.18 -16.30 2.44
N TYR A 84 6.67 -17.37 1.86
CA TYR A 84 6.47 -17.47 0.42
C TYR A 84 5.03 -17.83 0.07
N ILE A 85 4.50 -17.18 -0.95
CA ILE A 85 3.23 -17.54 -1.63
C ILE A 85 3.54 -17.64 -3.12
N GLY A 86 3.77 -18.87 -3.60
CA GLY A 86 4.27 -19.11 -4.95
C GLY A 86 3.26 -18.90 -6.07
N VAL A 87 1.96 -19.10 -5.79
CA VAL A 87 0.89 -18.98 -6.79
C VAL A 87 -0.24 -18.11 -6.25
N SER A 88 -1.14 -17.67 -7.13
CA SER A 88 -2.31 -16.88 -6.74
C SER A 88 -3.09 -17.53 -5.61
N ALA A 89 -3.40 -16.76 -4.59
CA ALA A 89 -4.07 -17.27 -3.39
C ALA A 89 -5.05 -16.25 -2.80
N SER A 90 -6.03 -16.78 -2.05
CA SER A 90 -6.90 -15.98 -1.19
C SER A 90 -6.75 -16.47 0.24
N ILE A 91 -6.26 -15.60 1.13
CA ILE A 91 -5.84 -15.99 2.48
C ILE A 91 -6.69 -15.39 3.60
N GLY A 92 -7.83 -14.80 3.28
CA GLY A 92 -8.76 -14.28 4.28
C GLY A 92 -8.34 -12.92 4.87
N LYS A 93 -8.71 -12.68 6.14
CA LYS A 93 -8.36 -11.46 6.87
C LYS A 93 -6.95 -11.57 7.42
N VAL A 94 -6.02 -10.82 6.87
CA VAL A 94 -4.62 -10.82 7.33
C VAL A 94 -4.44 -9.82 8.47
N VAL A 95 -3.90 -10.30 9.58
CA VAL A 95 -3.56 -9.48 10.75
C VAL A 95 -2.09 -9.68 11.06
N ILE A 96 -1.34 -8.59 11.03
CA ILE A 96 0.06 -8.55 11.47
C ILE A 96 0.08 -7.75 12.76
N GLY A 97 0.10 -8.46 13.87
CA GLY A 97 -0.03 -7.88 15.20
C GLY A 97 1.25 -7.23 15.72
N GLU A 98 1.08 -6.55 16.83
CA GLU A 98 2.16 -6.01 17.65
C GLU A 98 3.12 -7.12 18.10
N GLY A 99 4.38 -6.78 18.27
CA GLY A 99 5.36 -7.64 18.94
C GLY A 99 6.33 -8.38 18.06
N SER A 100 6.28 -8.15 16.78
CA SER A 100 7.40 -8.56 15.93
C SER A 100 8.50 -7.50 15.99
N SER A 101 9.59 -7.78 16.70
CA SER A 101 10.83 -7.00 16.57
C SER A 101 11.60 -7.34 15.29
N ARG A 102 10.99 -8.08 14.38
CA ARG A 102 11.58 -8.54 13.13
C ARG A 102 10.69 -8.12 11.96
N ASN A 103 11.34 -7.79 10.87
CA ASN A 103 10.65 -7.57 9.60
C ASN A 103 9.91 -8.85 9.19
N ASN A 104 8.70 -8.68 8.69
CA ASN A 104 7.95 -9.74 8.03
C ASN A 104 7.98 -9.49 6.54
N THR A 105 8.51 -10.44 5.77
CA THR A 105 8.52 -10.36 4.32
C THR A 105 7.70 -11.50 3.75
N ILE A 106 6.72 -11.19 2.94
CA ILE A 106 5.99 -12.15 2.12
C ILE A 106 6.50 -12.01 0.69
N TRP A 107 7.21 -13.03 0.24
CA TRP A 107 7.66 -13.16 -1.12
C TRP A 107 6.55 -13.76 -1.96
N ILE A 108 6.15 -13.08 -3.03
CA ILE A 108 5.05 -13.47 -3.92
C ILE A 108 5.58 -13.94 -5.27
N GLY A 109 4.94 -14.98 -5.81
CA GLY A 109 5.31 -15.58 -7.07
C GLY A 109 6.39 -16.66 -6.96
N SER A 110 6.52 -17.46 -7.99
CA SER A 110 7.50 -18.54 -8.10
C SER A 110 7.95 -18.77 -9.54
N ASP A 111 9.01 -19.56 -9.70
CA ASP A 111 9.48 -20.05 -11.00
C ASP A 111 8.48 -21.03 -11.63
N GLY A 112 8.55 -21.19 -12.95
CA GLY A 112 7.73 -22.14 -13.70
C GLY A 112 6.32 -21.68 -14.03
N HIS A 113 5.94 -20.44 -13.73
CA HIS A 113 4.62 -19.86 -13.97
C HIS A 113 4.63 -18.74 -15.04
N ALA A 114 5.54 -18.83 -15.99
CA ALA A 114 5.62 -17.86 -17.11
C ALA A 114 4.32 -17.83 -17.91
N GLY A 115 3.77 -16.63 -18.12
CA GLY A 115 2.50 -16.46 -18.81
C GLY A 115 1.26 -16.46 -17.91
N GLU A 116 1.40 -16.72 -16.63
CA GLU A 116 0.33 -16.60 -15.64
C GLU A 116 0.36 -15.23 -14.95
N ASP A 117 -0.80 -14.76 -14.49
CA ASP A 117 -0.91 -13.59 -13.63
C ASP A 117 -0.98 -14.04 -12.17
N PHE A 118 -0.23 -13.37 -11.30
CA PHE A 118 -0.28 -13.61 -9.86
C PHE A 118 -1.21 -12.59 -9.19
N THR A 119 -2.11 -13.07 -8.35
CA THR A 119 -2.94 -12.22 -7.49
C THR A 119 -3.01 -12.78 -6.08
N LEU A 120 -2.54 -11.99 -5.10
CA LEU A 120 -2.78 -12.25 -3.68
C LEU A 120 -4.05 -11.50 -3.26
N THR A 121 -5.08 -12.23 -2.91
CA THR A 121 -6.35 -11.66 -2.42
C THR A 121 -6.43 -11.80 -0.90
N MET A 122 -6.77 -10.70 -0.23
CA MET A 122 -7.04 -10.65 1.20
C MET A 122 -8.42 -10.05 1.43
N ASP A 123 -9.19 -10.59 2.38
CA ASP A 123 -10.49 -10.01 2.74
C ASP A 123 -10.33 -8.64 3.39
N SER A 124 -9.33 -8.49 4.24
CA SER A 124 -8.85 -7.24 4.81
C SER A 124 -7.40 -7.37 5.22
N TYR A 125 -6.74 -6.25 5.43
CA TYR A 125 -5.37 -6.19 5.91
C TYR A 125 -5.30 -5.27 7.12
N GLY A 126 -4.77 -5.76 8.22
CA GLY A 126 -4.46 -5.00 9.41
C GLY A 126 -2.98 -5.13 9.77
N GLY A 127 -2.28 -4.01 9.75
CA GLY A 127 -0.85 -3.96 10.06
C GLY A 127 -0.56 -3.02 11.22
N GLY A 128 0.00 -3.59 12.31
CA GLY A 128 0.72 -2.85 13.34
C GLY A 128 2.14 -3.37 13.42
N SER A 129 3.07 -2.59 13.92
CA SER A 129 4.42 -3.07 14.15
C SER A 129 4.93 -2.65 15.51
N TYR A 130 5.87 -3.43 16.05
CA TYR A 130 6.56 -3.14 17.29
C TYR A 130 8.04 -2.91 16.99
N GLN A 131 8.62 -1.84 17.54
CA GLN A 131 10.06 -1.57 17.46
C GLN A 131 10.66 -1.53 16.04
N ASN A 132 10.11 -0.70 15.17
CA ASN A 132 10.64 -0.46 13.82
C ASN A 132 10.62 -1.68 12.86
N ALA A 133 9.80 -2.68 13.13
CA ALA A 133 9.62 -3.78 12.19
C ALA A 133 8.80 -3.33 10.98
N THR A 134 9.11 -3.85 9.81
CA THR A 134 8.39 -3.59 8.57
C THR A 134 7.63 -4.83 8.12
N ASN A 135 6.48 -4.61 7.47
CA ASN A 135 5.72 -5.65 6.82
C ASN A 135 5.84 -5.45 5.31
N ASN A 136 6.50 -6.38 4.64
CA ASN A 136 6.88 -6.24 3.24
C ASN A 136 6.15 -7.27 2.38
N PHE A 137 5.73 -6.84 1.19
CA PHE A 137 5.30 -7.72 0.11
C PHE A 137 6.23 -7.48 -1.09
N TYR A 138 7.07 -8.45 -1.40
CA TYR A 138 8.05 -8.36 -2.47
C TYR A 138 7.84 -9.47 -3.50
N ILE A 139 8.09 -9.16 -4.76
CA ILE A 139 8.16 -10.19 -5.79
C ILE A 139 9.41 -11.04 -5.52
N ASN A 140 9.22 -12.36 -5.49
CA ASN A 140 10.33 -13.31 -5.41
C ASN A 140 11.26 -13.10 -6.62
N PRO A 141 12.58 -12.94 -6.42
CA PRO A 141 13.52 -12.73 -7.52
C PRO A 141 13.47 -13.80 -8.62
N ASP A 142 13.11 -15.02 -8.24
CA ASP A 142 13.02 -16.17 -9.16
C ASP A 142 11.63 -16.32 -9.79
N ALA A 143 10.70 -15.41 -9.50
CA ALA A 143 9.33 -15.48 -10.02
C ALA A 143 9.26 -15.14 -11.51
N SER A 144 8.40 -15.86 -12.23
CA SER A 144 8.28 -15.77 -13.69
C SER A 144 6.88 -15.42 -14.22
N GLN A 145 5.94 -15.05 -13.32
CA GLN A 145 4.61 -14.62 -13.72
C GLN A 145 4.63 -13.32 -14.55
N ASN A 146 3.59 -13.12 -15.37
CA ASN A 146 3.47 -11.93 -16.23
C ASN A 146 3.16 -10.65 -15.46
N SER A 147 2.31 -10.75 -14.42
CA SER A 147 1.92 -9.62 -13.60
C SER A 147 1.74 -10.02 -12.14
N TYR A 148 1.88 -9.04 -11.25
CA TYR A 148 1.80 -9.25 -9.81
C TYR A 148 0.87 -8.22 -9.19
N SER A 149 -0.21 -8.71 -8.59
CA SER A 149 -1.23 -7.86 -7.98
C SER A 149 -1.49 -8.24 -6.53
N ILE A 150 -1.76 -7.23 -5.70
CA ILE A 150 -2.33 -7.39 -4.37
C ILE A 150 -3.72 -6.78 -4.38
N LYS A 151 -4.70 -7.54 -3.87
CA LYS A 151 -6.09 -7.12 -3.78
C LYS A 151 -6.61 -7.28 -2.36
N VAL A 152 -7.10 -6.17 -1.78
CA VAL A 152 -7.74 -6.16 -0.47
C VAL A 152 -9.20 -5.79 -0.64
N LEU A 153 -10.10 -6.75 -0.38
CA LEU A 153 -11.55 -6.62 -0.62
C LEU A 153 -12.27 -5.74 0.42
N GLY A 154 -11.70 -5.62 1.60
CA GLY A 154 -12.18 -4.80 2.71
C GLY A 154 -11.21 -3.68 3.06
N ASP A 155 -11.17 -3.36 4.34
CA ASP A 155 -10.32 -2.30 4.85
C ASP A 155 -8.83 -2.69 4.86
N THR A 156 -7.98 -1.78 4.44
CA THR A 156 -6.56 -1.78 4.75
C THR A 156 -6.34 -0.79 5.89
N TYR A 157 -6.06 -1.31 7.08
CA TYR A 157 -5.90 -0.53 8.29
C TYR A 157 -4.46 -0.61 8.78
N LEU A 158 -3.74 0.50 8.73
CA LEU A 158 -2.41 0.63 9.28
C LEU A 158 -2.48 1.49 10.54
N THR A 159 -2.07 0.92 11.64
CA THR A 159 -2.07 1.57 12.95
C THR A 159 -0.72 1.46 13.61
N ASN A 160 -0.49 2.34 14.54
CA ASN A 160 0.68 2.34 15.40
C ASN A 160 0.24 2.55 16.85
N ASP A 161 0.87 1.89 17.80
CA ASP A 161 0.76 2.27 19.20
C ASP A 161 1.83 3.32 19.55
N THR A 162 1.78 3.88 20.73
CA THR A 162 2.54 5.04 21.19
C THR A 162 4.06 4.96 21.03
N HIS A 163 4.62 3.81 20.67
CA HIS A 163 6.07 3.57 20.64
C HIS A 163 6.60 3.05 19.28
N ASN A 164 5.74 2.83 18.28
CA ASN A 164 6.10 1.94 17.18
C ASN A 164 5.67 2.46 15.80
N TRP A 165 6.32 1.96 14.76
CA TRP A 165 6.14 2.40 13.39
C TRP A 165 5.32 1.36 12.62
N GLY A 166 4.06 1.66 12.32
CA GLY A 166 3.27 0.86 11.40
C GLY A 166 3.78 1.02 9.97
N SER A 167 4.05 -0.05 9.28
CA SER A 167 4.46 0.02 7.89
C SER A 167 3.88 -1.11 7.04
N LEU A 168 3.54 -0.76 5.83
CA LEU A 168 3.34 -1.69 4.73
C LEU A 168 4.22 -1.23 3.58
N ILE A 169 5.13 -2.08 3.15
CA ILE A 169 6.05 -1.79 2.06
C ILE A 169 5.80 -2.80 0.94
N THR A 170 5.59 -2.29 -0.28
CA THR A 170 5.49 -3.15 -1.48
C THR A 170 6.57 -2.78 -2.48
N ARG A 171 7.02 -3.74 -3.29
CA ARG A 171 7.99 -3.48 -4.35
C ARG A 171 7.62 -4.21 -5.62
N ALA A 172 7.74 -3.48 -6.72
CA ALA A 172 7.66 -3.96 -8.08
C ALA A 172 6.33 -4.61 -8.51
N LEU A 173 5.22 -4.24 -7.86
CA LEU A 173 3.90 -4.73 -8.24
C LEU A 173 3.40 -4.06 -9.53
N ASP A 174 2.57 -4.77 -10.28
CA ASP A 174 1.85 -4.18 -11.41
C ASP A 174 0.61 -3.42 -10.93
N ARG A 175 -0.09 -3.97 -9.93
CA ARG A 175 -1.32 -3.37 -9.43
C ARG A 175 -1.54 -3.59 -7.94
N ILE A 176 -2.04 -2.55 -7.28
CA ILE A 176 -2.59 -2.61 -5.91
C ILE A 176 -4.06 -2.22 -5.97
N GLU A 177 -4.94 -3.10 -5.53
CA GLU A 177 -6.37 -2.82 -5.36
C GLU A 177 -6.74 -2.87 -3.88
N ILE A 178 -7.36 -1.80 -3.38
CA ILE A 178 -7.78 -1.68 -1.99
C ILE A 178 -9.21 -1.15 -1.97
N LYS A 179 -10.05 -1.64 -1.06
CA LYS A 179 -11.37 -1.05 -0.87
C LYS A 179 -11.25 0.29 -0.13
N ASP A 180 -10.83 0.26 1.14
CA ASP A 180 -10.64 1.46 1.95
C ASP A 180 -9.24 1.45 2.58
N LEU A 181 -8.53 2.57 2.50
CA LEU A 181 -7.22 2.76 3.11
C LEU A 181 -7.34 3.68 4.32
N LYS A 182 -6.96 3.19 5.50
CA LYS A 182 -6.99 3.94 6.76
C LYS A 182 -5.60 3.96 7.38
N LEU A 183 -5.00 5.13 7.44
CA LEU A 183 -3.74 5.37 8.11
C LEU A 183 -4.05 6.14 9.39
N THR A 184 -4.00 5.47 10.54
CA THR A 184 -4.37 6.04 11.84
C THR A 184 -3.19 6.02 12.79
N PHE A 185 -3.16 6.94 13.72
CA PHE A 185 -2.07 7.18 14.68
C PHE A 185 -0.79 7.77 14.08
N GLN A 186 0.22 7.88 14.90
CA GLN A 186 1.48 8.53 14.60
C GLN A 186 2.41 7.58 13.86
N LYS A 187 3.22 8.08 12.93
CA LYS A 187 4.32 7.34 12.28
C LYS A 187 3.88 6.10 11.50
N VAL A 188 2.78 6.19 10.79
CA VAL A 188 2.42 5.15 9.84
C VAL A 188 3.05 5.43 8.49
N PHE A 189 3.78 4.46 7.96
CA PHE A 189 4.39 4.55 6.64
C PHE A 189 3.75 3.53 5.69
N PHE A 190 3.11 4.04 4.65
CA PHE A 190 2.61 3.24 3.55
C PHE A 190 3.49 3.50 2.34
N ASN A 191 4.53 2.69 2.18
CA ASN A 191 5.52 2.84 1.12
C ASN A 191 5.20 1.84 0.01
N THR A 192 4.76 2.32 -1.14
CA THR A 192 4.26 1.48 -2.21
C THR A 192 4.99 1.72 -3.53
N TYR A 193 5.31 0.63 -4.21
CA TYR A 193 5.89 0.63 -5.55
C TYR A 193 5.04 -0.25 -6.44
N ALA A 194 4.14 0.36 -7.20
CA ALA A 194 3.29 -0.32 -8.18
C ALA A 194 3.05 0.57 -9.40
N LYS A 195 2.75 -0.05 -10.55
CA LYS A 195 2.47 0.67 -11.79
C LYS A 195 1.07 1.29 -11.80
N SER A 196 0.15 0.79 -10.96
CA SER A 196 -1.20 1.35 -10.85
C SER A 196 -1.82 1.04 -9.48
N TYR A 197 -2.71 1.92 -9.05
CA TYR A 197 -3.45 1.80 -7.79
C TYR A 197 -4.93 2.04 -8.03
N TYR A 198 -5.76 1.19 -7.46
CA TYR A 198 -7.20 1.37 -7.47
C TYR A 198 -7.78 1.22 -6.07
N ILE A 199 -8.41 2.28 -5.58
CA ILE A 199 -9.09 2.30 -4.28
C ILE A 199 -10.56 2.53 -4.55
N SER A 200 -11.36 1.47 -4.41
CA SER A 200 -12.80 1.52 -4.72
C SER A 200 -13.64 2.24 -3.68
N GLY A 201 -13.10 2.46 -2.50
CA GLY A 201 -13.67 3.26 -1.43
C GLY A 201 -12.85 4.52 -1.18
N SER A 202 -12.54 4.81 0.07
CA SER A 202 -11.93 6.06 0.50
C SER A 202 -10.53 5.88 1.07
N VAL A 203 -9.72 6.94 0.99
CA VAL A 203 -8.44 7.08 1.69
C VAL A 203 -8.65 8.02 2.88
N ASN A 204 -8.28 7.55 4.05
CA ASN A 204 -8.40 8.27 5.31
C ASN A 204 -7.04 8.32 6.00
N MET A 205 -6.44 9.49 6.03
CA MET A 205 -5.14 9.73 6.66
C MET A 205 -5.39 10.51 7.97
N ASN A 206 -6.03 9.85 8.93
CA ASN A 206 -6.40 10.46 10.20
C ASN A 206 -5.25 10.30 11.19
N TYR A 207 -4.93 11.40 11.83
CA TYR A 207 -4.11 11.42 13.03
C TYR A 207 -5.02 11.40 14.26
N GLU A 208 -4.88 10.40 15.11
CA GLU A 208 -5.52 10.40 16.44
C GLU A 208 -4.45 10.67 17.49
N THR A 209 -4.61 11.75 18.23
CA THR A 209 -3.71 12.05 19.37
C THR A 209 -4.01 11.09 20.51
N ASN A 210 -3.03 10.31 20.94
CA ASN A 210 -3.06 9.81 22.30
C ASN A 210 -2.64 10.95 23.23
N ALA A 211 -3.50 11.30 24.17
CA ALA A 211 -3.37 12.46 25.05
C ALA A 211 -2.14 12.44 25.99
N ASP A 212 -1.35 11.38 25.99
CA ASP A 212 -0.27 11.16 26.95
C ASP A 212 1.16 11.46 26.43
N ASN A 213 1.30 11.99 25.22
CA ASN A 213 2.64 12.30 24.69
C ASN A 213 2.98 13.79 24.79
N ASP A 214 3.66 14.15 25.87
CA ASP A 214 4.25 15.48 26.13
C ASP A 214 5.40 15.87 25.18
N ASN A 215 5.72 15.07 24.16
CA ASN A 215 6.81 15.36 23.24
C ASN A 215 6.27 15.84 21.88
N ASN A 216 6.37 17.13 21.68
CA ASN A 216 5.96 17.96 20.53
C ASN A 216 6.58 17.63 19.16
N THR A 217 7.11 16.44 18.95
CA THR A 217 7.72 16.04 17.67
C THR A 217 7.14 14.71 17.17
N ILE A 218 5.87 14.76 16.78
CA ILE A 218 5.19 13.57 16.26
C ILE A 218 5.24 13.61 14.74
N PRO A 219 5.93 12.68 14.07
CA PRO A 219 5.93 12.62 12.61
C PRO A 219 4.53 12.31 12.08
N ALA A 220 4.17 12.99 11.03
CA ALA A 220 2.94 12.77 10.28
C ALA A 220 2.89 11.37 9.65
N ASN A 221 1.68 10.88 9.36
CA ASN A 221 1.48 9.71 8.54
C ASN A 221 1.94 10.00 7.11
N LYS A 222 2.62 9.04 6.50
CA LYS A 222 3.18 9.22 5.17
C LYS A 222 2.81 8.08 4.23
N TRP A 223 2.21 8.44 3.12
CA TRP A 223 2.09 7.55 1.97
C TRP A 223 3.14 7.93 0.94
N THR A 224 4.17 7.12 0.79
CA THR A 224 5.16 7.28 -0.27
C THR A 224 4.80 6.36 -1.44
N VAL A 225 4.53 6.98 -2.57
CA VAL A 225 4.28 6.30 -3.84
C VAL A 225 5.57 6.38 -4.64
N TYR A 226 6.32 5.29 -4.68
CA TYR A 226 7.46 5.17 -5.59
C TYR A 226 6.92 4.99 -7.00
N VAL A 227 7.18 5.95 -7.87
CA VAL A 227 6.68 5.95 -9.24
C VAL A 227 7.60 5.11 -10.12
N PRO A 228 7.15 3.92 -10.59
CA PRO A 228 7.98 3.09 -11.46
C PRO A 228 8.21 3.74 -12.81
N GLN A 229 9.30 3.33 -13.46
CA GLN A 229 9.55 3.62 -14.85
C GLN A 229 8.34 3.19 -15.71
N ASN A 230 7.91 4.05 -16.64
CA ASN A 230 6.74 3.80 -17.51
C ASN A 230 5.39 3.58 -16.80
N ALA A 231 5.25 3.99 -15.53
CA ALA A 231 3.97 3.91 -14.84
C ALA A 231 3.00 5.00 -15.27
N LEU A 232 3.52 6.19 -15.61
CA LEU A 232 2.67 7.30 -16.01
C LEU A 232 2.25 7.16 -17.50
N THR A 233 0.95 7.27 -17.72
CA THR A 233 0.34 7.29 -19.06
C THR A 233 -0.53 8.53 -19.21
N LEU A 234 -0.76 8.96 -20.45
CA LEU A 234 -1.64 10.11 -20.73
C LEU A 234 -3.13 9.77 -20.55
N ASP A 235 -3.46 8.47 -20.55
CA ASP A 235 -4.85 7.99 -20.66
C ASP A 235 -5.44 7.52 -19.33
N ALA A 236 -4.61 7.32 -18.30
CA ALA A 236 -5.09 6.79 -17.01
C ALA A 236 -4.31 7.38 -15.82
N PRO A 237 -4.98 7.62 -14.67
CA PRO A 237 -4.30 8.03 -13.46
C PRO A 237 -3.43 6.90 -12.90
N LEU A 238 -2.30 7.28 -12.28
CA LEU A 238 -1.48 6.34 -11.52
C LEU A 238 -2.26 5.78 -10.32
N ILE A 239 -2.97 6.67 -9.61
CA ILE A 239 -3.84 6.32 -8.48
C ILE A 239 -5.26 6.78 -8.78
N ARG A 240 -6.21 5.84 -8.70
CA ARG A 240 -7.63 6.14 -8.75
C ARG A 240 -8.30 5.81 -7.43
N ILE A 241 -9.01 6.78 -6.87
CA ILE A 241 -9.84 6.66 -5.67
C ILE A 241 -11.28 6.96 -6.06
N ASP A 242 -12.20 6.00 -5.93
CA ASP A 242 -13.60 6.23 -6.27
C ASP A 242 -14.37 6.99 -5.17
N GLY A 243 -13.92 6.88 -3.92
CA GLY A 243 -14.46 7.59 -2.76
C GLY A 243 -13.72 8.88 -2.43
N ASN A 244 -13.70 9.22 -1.15
CA ASN A 244 -13.10 10.46 -0.64
C ASN A 244 -11.61 10.29 -0.35
N LEU A 245 -10.86 11.38 -0.54
CA LEU A 245 -9.51 11.53 -0.03
C LEU A 245 -9.55 12.51 1.15
N LYS A 246 -9.24 12.01 2.35
CA LYS A 246 -9.36 12.81 3.57
C LYS A 246 -8.07 12.78 4.38
N ARG A 247 -7.65 13.95 4.80
CA ARG A 247 -6.62 14.20 5.78
C ARG A 247 -7.25 14.94 6.97
N ALA A 248 -6.95 14.48 8.20
CA ALA A 248 -7.36 15.20 9.40
C ALA A 248 -6.27 16.20 9.78
N ASP A 249 -6.64 17.47 9.82
CA ASP A 249 -5.80 18.55 10.32
C ASP A 249 -5.97 18.65 11.83
N GLN A 250 -5.05 18.09 12.59
CA GLN A 250 -4.92 18.41 14.00
C GLN A 250 -3.44 18.77 14.27
N PHE A 251 -3.24 19.97 14.80
CA PHE A 251 -1.96 20.43 15.38
C PHE A 251 -0.75 20.48 14.45
N ASP A 252 -0.78 21.27 13.38
CA ASP A 252 0.40 21.64 12.55
C ASP A 252 1.24 20.47 11.98
N MET A 253 0.80 19.23 12.15
CA MET A 253 1.49 18.03 11.67
C MET A 253 0.65 17.33 10.63
N LEU A 254 1.01 17.56 9.40
CA LEU A 254 0.22 17.17 8.25
C LEU A 254 0.64 15.78 7.76
N SER A 255 -0.31 14.85 7.70
CA SER A 255 -0.14 13.64 6.90
C SER A 255 0.15 14.01 5.45
N GLU A 256 1.04 13.30 4.79
CA GLU A 256 1.45 13.62 3.43
C GLU A 256 1.39 12.42 2.47
N ILE A 257 1.11 12.71 1.20
CA ILE A 257 1.34 11.80 0.08
C ILE A 257 2.53 12.31 -0.69
N VAL A 258 3.52 11.45 -0.89
CA VAL A 258 4.75 11.80 -1.62
C VAL A 258 4.88 10.90 -2.84
N PHE A 259 4.93 11.51 -4.01
CA PHE A 259 5.29 10.83 -5.24
C PHE A 259 6.80 10.89 -5.42
N ASP A 260 7.46 9.75 -5.28
CA ASP A 260 8.92 9.63 -5.35
C ASP A 260 9.35 9.03 -6.70
N PHE A 261 10.01 9.85 -7.50
CA PHE A 261 10.51 9.50 -8.83
C PHE A 261 11.98 9.03 -8.81
N ASN A 262 12.66 9.00 -7.66
CA ASN A 262 14.08 8.63 -7.60
C ASN A 262 14.39 7.20 -8.07
N TRP A 263 13.40 6.33 -8.09
CA TRP A 263 13.55 4.90 -8.39
C TRP A 263 13.25 4.51 -9.84
N GLY A 264 12.74 5.43 -10.63
CA GLY A 264 12.32 5.12 -11.99
C GLY A 264 12.20 6.35 -12.89
N TYR A 265 12.86 7.47 -12.50
CA TYR A 265 12.79 8.68 -13.30
C TYR A 265 13.32 8.43 -14.70
N GLU A 266 12.47 8.62 -15.67
CA GLU A 266 12.79 8.83 -17.05
C GLU A 266 12.43 10.26 -17.43
N ASP A 267 13.06 10.79 -18.48
CA ASP A 267 12.59 12.02 -19.09
C ASP A 267 11.23 11.76 -19.75
N TYR A 268 10.15 11.89 -18.98
CA TYR A 268 8.80 11.87 -19.54
C TYR A 268 8.67 12.94 -20.62
N ALA A 269 8.00 12.61 -21.71
CA ALA A 269 7.69 13.61 -22.73
C ALA A 269 6.86 14.75 -22.10
N PRO A 270 7.06 16.02 -22.55
CA PRO A 270 6.20 17.10 -22.07
C PRO A 270 4.72 16.76 -22.30
N GLY A 271 3.94 16.87 -21.23
CA GLY A 271 2.51 16.50 -21.25
C GLY A 271 1.87 16.66 -19.90
N GLU A 272 0.67 16.17 -19.78
CA GLU A 272 -0.10 16.15 -18.54
C GLU A 272 -0.33 14.70 -18.12
N TYR A 273 0.16 14.35 -16.94
CA TYR A 273 0.03 13.00 -16.39
C TYR A 273 -0.77 13.05 -15.11
N THR A 274 -1.90 12.36 -15.04
CA THR A 274 -2.70 12.30 -13.84
C THR A 274 -2.04 11.36 -12.83
N LEU A 275 -1.55 11.94 -11.73
CA LEU A 275 -0.97 11.18 -10.62
C LEU A 275 -2.05 10.58 -9.73
N LEU A 276 -3.10 11.37 -9.46
CA LEU A 276 -4.18 11.00 -8.55
C LEU A 276 -5.51 11.50 -9.12
N SER A 277 -6.51 10.65 -9.13
CA SER A 277 -7.89 10.99 -9.50
C SER A 277 -8.83 10.57 -8.36
N VAL A 278 -9.66 11.51 -7.87
CA VAL A 278 -10.55 11.30 -6.72
C VAL A 278 -11.99 11.46 -7.15
N GLY A 279 -12.80 10.41 -6.98
CA GLY A 279 -14.22 10.44 -7.37
C GLY A 279 -15.12 11.18 -6.39
N GLY A 280 -14.73 11.26 -5.12
CA GLY A 280 -15.46 11.94 -4.05
C GLY A 280 -14.84 13.28 -3.63
N ASP A 281 -15.03 13.62 -2.36
CA ASP A 281 -14.51 14.87 -1.79
C ASP A 281 -13.02 14.77 -1.45
N ILE A 282 -12.30 15.86 -1.66
CA ILE A 282 -10.92 16.07 -1.21
C ILE A 282 -10.97 17.00 -0.01
N ILE A 283 -10.51 16.52 1.15
CA ILE A 283 -10.64 17.24 2.42
C ILE A 283 -9.25 17.32 3.08
N GLY A 284 -8.83 18.55 3.43
CA GLY A 284 -7.60 18.81 4.17
C GLY A 284 -6.32 18.77 3.32
N PHE A 285 -6.43 18.86 1.99
CA PHE A 285 -5.29 18.91 1.07
C PHE A 285 -5.14 20.26 0.34
N ASP A 286 -5.96 21.25 0.71
CA ASP A 286 -6.02 22.55 0.02
C ASP A 286 -4.70 23.34 0.13
N ASP A 287 -3.97 23.19 1.25
CA ASP A 287 -2.77 23.97 1.55
C ASP A 287 -1.47 23.13 1.52
N GLY A 288 -1.48 22.00 0.81
CA GLY A 288 -0.34 21.10 0.74
C GLY A 288 -0.69 19.67 1.17
N GLY A 289 0.32 18.91 1.66
CA GLY A 289 0.15 17.50 2.03
C GLY A 289 0.33 16.55 0.86
N ILE A 290 0.62 17.06 -0.33
CA ILE A 290 1.10 16.28 -1.47
C ILE A 290 2.37 16.93 -2.00
N SER A 291 3.39 16.13 -2.20
CA SER A 291 4.66 16.57 -2.74
C SER A 291 5.21 15.59 -3.78
N ILE A 292 6.14 16.09 -4.58
CA ILE A 292 6.93 15.27 -5.51
C ILE A 292 8.40 15.35 -5.10
N MET A 293 9.14 14.29 -5.37
CA MET A 293 10.60 14.28 -5.20
C MET A 293 11.26 13.44 -6.29
N GLY A 294 12.53 13.74 -6.55
CA GLY A 294 13.31 13.02 -7.57
C GLY A 294 12.98 13.39 -9.01
N ILE A 295 12.34 14.53 -9.24
CA ILE A 295 12.02 15.08 -10.55
C ILE A 295 12.49 16.53 -10.63
N ASP A 296 12.77 17.01 -11.84
CA ASP A 296 13.23 18.40 -12.06
C ASP A 296 12.04 19.38 -11.96
N GLU A 297 11.93 20.06 -10.83
CA GLU A 297 10.87 21.04 -10.55
C GLU A 297 10.88 22.25 -11.49
N THR A 298 11.96 22.48 -12.24
CA THR A 298 11.99 23.52 -13.28
C THR A 298 11.28 23.09 -14.55
N LYS A 299 11.11 21.80 -14.76
CA LYS A 299 10.45 21.20 -15.91
C LYS A 299 9.04 20.68 -15.60
N TRP A 300 8.72 20.49 -14.33
CA TRP A 300 7.47 19.87 -13.90
C TRP A 300 6.85 20.62 -12.74
N SER A 301 5.53 20.70 -12.76
CA SER A 301 4.72 21.26 -11.66
C SER A 301 3.55 20.34 -11.33
N LEU A 302 3.06 20.43 -10.08
CA LEU A 302 1.81 19.80 -9.67
C LEU A 302 0.67 20.80 -9.74
N GLU A 303 -0.43 20.39 -10.33
CA GLU A 303 -1.64 21.20 -10.42
C GLU A 303 -2.88 20.37 -10.12
N TRP A 304 -3.79 20.92 -9.31
CA TRP A 304 -5.13 20.38 -9.19
C TRP A 304 -6.01 20.86 -10.35
N LYS A 305 -6.61 19.91 -11.08
CA LYS A 305 -7.59 20.16 -12.14
C LYS A 305 -8.91 19.49 -11.75
N GLY A 306 -9.74 20.22 -11.01
CA GLY A 306 -10.89 19.62 -10.34
C GLY A 306 -10.43 18.62 -9.27
N ASN A 307 -10.85 17.39 -9.38
CA ASN A 307 -10.48 16.30 -8.47
C ASN A 307 -9.27 15.48 -8.94
N ASP A 308 -8.58 15.94 -9.98
CA ASP A 308 -7.39 15.29 -10.51
C ASP A 308 -6.13 16.07 -10.13
N LEU A 309 -5.17 15.42 -9.53
CA LEU A 309 -3.82 15.93 -9.33
C LEU A 309 -2.97 15.57 -10.54
N VAL A 310 -2.51 16.56 -11.26
CA VAL A 310 -1.82 16.41 -12.54
C VAL A 310 -0.38 16.87 -12.41
N LEU A 311 0.54 16.05 -12.92
CA LEU A 311 1.92 16.43 -13.18
C LEU A 311 1.98 17.08 -14.55
N VAL A 312 2.31 18.37 -14.60
CA VAL A 312 2.31 19.18 -15.81
C VAL A 312 3.73 19.47 -16.23
N GLY A 313 4.08 19.08 -17.46
CA GLY A 313 5.36 19.46 -18.05
C GLY A 313 5.38 20.94 -18.42
N VAL A 314 6.31 21.69 -17.80
CA VAL A 314 6.52 23.12 -18.10
C VAL A 314 7.24 23.24 -19.45
N PRO A 315 6.67 23.92 -20.46
CA PRO A 315 7.33 24.10 -21.74
C PRO A 315 8.67 24.82 -21.57
N GLU A 316 9.73 24.26 -22.14
CA GLU A 316 11.02 24.94 -22.13
C GLU A 316 10.89 26.35 -22.73
N PRO A 317 11.53 27.37 -22.13
CA PRO A 317 11.49 28.75 -22.65
C PRO A 317 11.89 28.86 -24.11
N ALA A 318 12.80 27.98 -24.57
CA ALA A 318 13.21 27.90 -25.97
C ALA A 318 12.07 27.45 -26.89
N ASN A 319 11.23 26.51 -26.47
CA ASN A 319 10.09 26.05 -27.24
C ASN A 319 8.99 27.11 -27.32
N VAL A 320 8.74 27.82 -26.22
CA VAL A 320 7.82 28.96 -26.18
C VAL A 320 8.30 30.08 -27.10
N ALA A 321 9.59 30.41 -27.04
CA ALA A 321 10.19 31.42 -27.92
C ALA A 321 10.13 31.04 -29.40
N ALA A 322 10.33 29.75 -29.72
CA ALA A 322 10.23 29.24 -31.09
C ALA A 322 8.80 29.35 -31.64
N VAL A 323 7.81 28.97 -30.85
CA VAL A 323 6.38 29.08 -31.21
C VAL A 323 5.99 30.54 -31.42
N LEU A 324 6.33 31.43 -30.47
CA LEU A 324 6.05 32.86 -30.57
C LEU A 324 6.79 33.47 -31.80
N GLY A 325 8.03 33.06 -32.04
CA GLY A 325 8.79 33.47 -33.22
C GLY A 325 8.14 33.04 -34.54
N ALA A 326 7.66 31.79 -34.60
CA ALA A 326 6.93 31.27 -35.75
C ALA A 326 5.62 32.00 -36.00
N LEU A 327 4.83 32.29 -34.95
CA LEU A 327 3.60 33.06 -35.03
C LEU A 327 3.86 34.51 -35.48
N ALA A 328 4.92 35.15 -34.96
CA ALA A 328 5.31 36.49 -35.41
C ALA A 328 5.68 36.52 -36.89
N LEU A 329 6.47 35.52 -37.36
CA LEU A 329 6.83 35.38 -38.78
C LEU A 329 5.61 35.14 -39.65
N ALA A 330 4.68 34.29 -39.22
CA ALA A 330 3.42 34.06 -39.94
C ALA A 330 2.56 35.33 -40.04
N ALA A 331 2.46 36.12 -38.97
CA ALA A 331 1.73 37.38 -38.97
C ALA A 331 2.36 38.41 -39.92
N VAL A 332 3.69 38.50 -39.95
CA VAL A 332 4.41 39.38 -40.90
C VAL A 332 4.19 38.95 -42.34
N ALA A 333 4.27 37.64 -42.63
CA ALA A 333 4.04 37.11 -43.97
C ALA A 333 2.60 37.37 -44.44
N TYR A 334 1.62 37.20 -43.54
CA TYR A 334 0.21 37.51 -43.81
C TYR A 334 -0.01 39.00 -44.11
N ALA A 335 0.58 39.88 -43.30
CA ALA A 335 0.48 41.33 -43.49
C ALA A 335 1.10 41.79 -44.81
N ARG A 336 2.20 41.16 -45.27
CA ARG A 336 2.85 41.46 -46.59
C ARG A 336 2.01 40.98 -47.78
N ARG A 337 1.19 39.96 -47.66
CA ARG A 337 0.31 39.47 -48.73
C ARG A 337 -0.95 40.34 -48.93
N ARG A 338 -1.27 41.19 -47.96
CA ARG A 338 -2.41 42.11 -48.04
C ARG A 338 -2.08 43.51 -48.59
N LYS A 339 -0.82 43.78 -48.84
CA LYS A 339 -0.35 44.95 -49.55
C LYS A 339 -0.03 44.60 -51.00
#